data_b62a1e1972127e687c4aa6f0adb6099d
#
_entry.id   b62a1e1972127e687c4aa6f0adb6099d
#
_cell.length_a   1.000
_cell.length_b   1.000
_cell.length_c   1.000
_cell.angle_alpha   90.00
_cell.angle_beta   90.00
_cell.angle_gamma   90.00
#
_symmetry.space_group_name_H-M   'P 1'
#
loop_
_entity.id
_entity.type
_entity.pdbx_description
1 polymer ?
#
loop_
_entity_poly.entity_id
_entity_poly.type
_entity_poly.pdbx_seq_one_letter_code
_entity_poly.pdbx_strand_id
1 'polypeptide(L)'
;EDEERMQDLQKMGPYLKDDEDEILKDKDGNPKKNYWHNNPTRRAFTYKALNKLIQGSAADMTKKAMLELYKEGITPHIQVHDELDISVISDLEAAKIKDVMENAVDLKIPNKVDYEAGPNWGSIK
;
A
#
# COMPACT_ATOMS: atom_id res chain seq x y z
N GLU A 1 1.82 21.81 7.86
CA GLU A 1 2.15 22.70 6.70
C GLU A 1 1.04 22.69 5.64
N ASP A 2 0.67 21.51 5.09
CA ASP A 2 -0.35 21.46 4.02
C ASP A 2 -1.77 21.77 4.50
N GLU A 3 -2.13 21.40 5.73
CA GLU A 3 -3.45 21.70 6.30
C GLU A 3 -3.61 23.19 6.66
N GLU A 4 -2.59 23.81 7.22
CA GLU A 4 -2.58 25.23 7.54
C GLU A 4 -2.68 26.06 6.25
N ARG A 5 -1.87 25.73 5.24
CA ARG A 5 -1.93 26.38 3.93
C ARG A 5 -3.30 26.24 3.25
N MET A 6 -3.95 25.07 3.36
CA MET A 6 -5.30 24.88 2.84
C MET A 6 -6.33 25.73 3.57
N GLN A 7 -6.23 25.85 4.90
CA GLN A 7 -7.14 26.71 5.69
C GLN A 7 -7.00 28.18 5.31
N ASP A 8 -5.78 28.64 5.08
CA ASP A 8 -5.53 30.01 4.65
C ASP A 8 -6.09 30.29 3.27
N LEU A 9 -5.92 29.36 2.32
CA LEU A 9 -6.53 29.46 0.99
C LEU A 9 -8.07 29.50 1.05
N GLN A 10 -8.69 28.77 1.97
CA GLN A 10 -10.14 28.79 2.15
C GLN A 10 -10.65 30.13 2.69
N LYS A 11 -9.89 30.75 3.60
CA LYS A 11 -10.23 32.06 4.20
C LYS A 11 -10.01 33.23 3.25
N MET A 12 -9.14 33.07 2.26
CA MET A 12 -8.74 34.13 1.32
C MET A 12 -9.88 34.67 0.43
N GLY A 13 -11.00 33.93 0.33
CA GLY A 13 -12.14 34.31 -0.48
C GLY A 13 -12.12 33.75 -1.92
N PRO A 14 -12.97 34.24 -2.83
CA PRO A 14 -13.19 33.60 -4.14
C PRO A 14 -12.04 33.76 -5.14
N TYR A 15 -11.09 34.60 -4.85
CA TYR A 15 -9.92 34.86 -5.70
C TYR A 15 -8.63 34.66 -4.91
N LEU A 16 -7.58 34.18 -5.59
CA LEU A 16 -6.26 34.09 -5.01
C LEU A 16 -5.64 35.48 -4.85
N LYS A 17 -4.97 35.71 -3.75
CA LYS A 17 -4.31 36.96 -3.40
C LYS A 17 -2.82 36.70 -3.12
N ASP A 18 -2.01 37.74 -3.28
CA ASP A 18 -0.60 37.76 -2.87
C ASP A 18 -0.44 38.18 -1.40
N ASP A 19 0.81 38.33 -0.98
CA ASP A 19 1.17 38.69 0.40
C ASP A 19 0.78 40.14 0.77
N GLU A 20 0.44 40.97 -0.22
CA GLU A 20 -0.04 42.36 -0.08
C GLU A 20 -1.57 42.47 -0.15
N ASP A 21 -2.28 41.31 -0.14
CA ASP A 21 -3.74 41.15 -0.22
C ASP A 21 -4.32 41.60 -1.58
N GLU A 22 -3.48 41.74 -2.62
CA GLU A 22 -3.93 42.07 -3.98
C GLU A 22 -4.30 40.80 -4.76
N ILE A 23 -5.35 40.91 -5.61
CA ILE A 23 -5.86 39.78 -6.40
C ILE A 23 -4.85 39.40 -7.49
N LEU A 24 -4.38 38.16 -7.45
CA LEU A 24 -3.53 37.61 -8.49
C LEU A 24 -4.29 37.49 -9.82
N LYS A 25 -3.62 37.85 -10.91
CA LYS A 25 -4.14 37.76 -12.28
C LYS A 25 -3.44 36.67 -13.08
N ASP A 26 -4.14 36.08 -14.03
CA ASP A 26 -3.58 35.17 -14.99
C ASP A 26 -2.81 35.90 -16.12
N LYS A 27 -2.32 35.15 -17.11
CA LYS A 27 -1.57 35.70 -18.25
C LYS A 27 -2.44 36.62 -19.13
N ASP A 28 -3.74 36.47 -19.07
CA ASP A 28 -4.73 37.22 -19.86
C ASP A 28 -5.30 38.40 -19.06
N GLY A 29 -4.81 38.66 -17.85
CA GLY A 29 -5.20 39.78 -16.98
C GLY A 29 -6.45 39.49 -16.16
N ASN A 30 -7.03 38.31 -16.20
CA ASN A 30 -8.23 37.95 -15.44
C ASN A 30 -7.85 37.53 -14.00
N PRO A 31 -8.73 37.81 -13.01
CA PRO A 31 -8.48 37.40 -11.63
C PRO A 31 -8.43 35.86 -11.50
N LYS A 32 -7.40 35.33 -10.89
CA LYS A 32 -7.26 33.91 -10.62
C LYS A 32 -8.26 33.46 -9.58
N LYS A 33 -9.17 32.58 -9.96
CA LYS A 33 -10.16 32.01 -9.04
C LYS A 33 -9.49 31.15 -7.98
N ASN A 34 -9.91 31.34 -6.74
CA ASN A 34 -9.54 30.48 -5.63
C ASN A 34 -10.43 29.23 -5.62
N TYR A 35 -9.89 28.16 -6.14
CA TYR A 35 -10.60 26.87 -6.21
C TYR A 35 -11.07 26.37 -4.83
N TRP A 36 -10.30 26.69 -3.78
CA TRP A 36 -10.54 26.19 -2.42
C TRP A 36 -11.62 26.94 -1.65
N HIS A 37 -12.01 28.13 -2.08
CA HIS A 37 -13.00 28.95 -1.39
C HIS A 37 -14.36 28.25 -1.19
N ASN A 38 -14.85 27.53 -2.20
CA ASN A 38 -16.11 26.78 -2.15
C ASN A 38 -15.94 25.25 -2.12
N ASN A 39 -14.71 24.75 -2.05
CA ASN A 39 -14.38 23.34 -1.99
C ASN A 39 -13.48 23.04 -0.78
N PRO A 40 -14.00 23.25 0.43
CA PRO A 40 -13.18 23.22 1.66
C PRO A 40 -12.56 21.86 1.98
N THR A 41 -13.13 20.78 1.47
CA THR A 41 -12.59 19.45 1.69
C THR A 41 -12.56 18.64 0.41
N ARG A 42 -11.37 18.26 -0.02
CA ARG A 42 -11.17 17.31 -1.11
C ARG A 42 -10.45 16.09 -0.57
N ARG A 43 -11.04 14.93 -0.76
CA ARG A 43 -10.36 13.67 -0.42
C ARG A 43 -9.11 13.56 -1.27
N ALA A 44 -7.95 13.52 -0.59
CA ALA A 44 -6.67 13.33 -1.27
C ALA A 44 -6.55 11.88 -1.74
N PHE A 45 -6.04 11.70 -2.95
CA PHE A 45 -5.64 10.38 -3.48
C PHE A 45 -6.73 9.30 -3.50
N THR A 46 -8.01 9.67 -3.67
CA THR A 46 -9.12 8.70 -3.72
C THR A 46 -8.92 7.62 -4.78
N TYR A 47 -8.24 7.93 -5.88
CA TYR A 47 -7.90 6.96 -6.93
C TYR A 47 -6.92 5.86 -6.46
N LYS A 48 -6.22 6.09 -5.34
CA LYS A 48 -5.32 5.10 -4.73
C LYS A 48 -6.02 4.22 -3.68
N ALA A 49 -7.25 4.55 -3.28
CA ALA A 49 -7.92 3.88 -2.15
C ALA A 49 -8.10 2.38 -2.40
N LEU A 50 -8.57 1.98 -3.58
CA LEU A 50 -8.73 0.57 -3.93
C LEU A 50 -7.39 -0.17 -3.93
N ASN A 51 -6.37 0.42 -4.54
CA ASN A 51 -5.04 -0.18 -4.59
C ASN A 51 -4.44 -0.35 -3.19
N LYS A 52 -4.62 0.63 -2.31
CA LYS A 52 -4.20 0.54 -0.89
C LYS A 52 -4.94 -0.57 -0.14
N LEU A 53 -6.23 -0.73 -0.38
CA LEU A 53 -7.02 -1.81 0.22
C LEU A 53 -6.51 -3.19 -0.24
N ILE A 54 -6.31 -3.38 -1.54
CA ILE A 54 -5.85 -4.65 -2.11
C ILE A 54 -4.44 -4.99 -1.60
N GLN A 55 -3.49 -4.06 -1.68
CA GLN A 55 -2.12 -4.27 -1.20
C GLN A 55 -2.07 -4.52 0.31
N GLY A 56 -2.88 -3.81 1.09
CA GLY A 56 -2.98 -4.03 2.53
C GLY A 56 -3.51 -5.43 2.86
N SER A 57 -4.54 -5.88 2.16
CA SER A 57 -5.10 -7.24 2.33
C SER A 57 -4.08 -8.31 1.93
N ALA A 58 -3.33 -8.13 0.85
CA ALA A 58 -2.27 -9.06 0.45
C ALA A 58 -1.16 -9.15 1.51
N ALA A 59 -0.74 -8.02 2.07
CA ALA A 59 0.24 -8.00 3.15
C ALA A 59 -0.27 -8.72 4.42
N ASP A 60 -1.55 -8.61 4.74
CA ASP A 60 -2.16 -9.32 5.88
C ASP A 60 -2.24 -10.83 5.63
N MET A 61 -2.45 -11.27 4.39
CA MET A 61 -2.37 -12.69 4.01
C MET A 61 -0.98 -13.27 4.27
N THR A 62 0.08 -12.57 3.83
CA THR A 62 1.46 -12.99 4.06
C THR A 62 1.78 -13.07 5.56
N LYS A 63 1.38 -12.08 6.34
CA LYS A 63 1.54 -12.11 7.81
C LYS A 63 0.79 -13.27 8.45
N LYS A 64 -0.41 -13.58 7.98
CA LYS A 64 -1.19 -14.71 8.47
C LYS A 64 -0.50 -16.03 8.13
N ALA A 65 0.03 -16.18 6.92
CA ALA A 65 0.80 -17.34 6.51
C ALA A 65 2.04 -17.55 7.41
N MET A 66 2.79 -16.47 7.70
CA MET A 66 3.92 -16.51 8.64
C MET A 66 3.51 -16.98 10.04
N LEU A 67 2.37 -16.52 10.53
CA LEU A 67 1.84 -16.93 11.84
C LEU A 67 1.48 -18.42 11.87
N GLU A 68 0.82 -18.93 10.83
CA GLU A 68 0.46 -20.35 10.75
C GLU A 68 1.70 -21.24 10.60
N LEU A 69 2.69 -20.83 9.81
CA LEU A 69 4.00 -21.51 9.73
C LEU A 69 4.70 -21.55 11.09
N TYR A 70 4.69 -20.45 11.82
CA TYR A 70 5.29 -20.39 13.17
C TYR A 70 4.62 -21.37 14.14
N LYS A 71 3.29 -21.52 14.08
CA LYS A 71 2.57 -22.52 14.89
C LYS A 71 2.97 -23.96 14.58
N GLU A 72 3.36 -24.22 13.34
CA GLU A 72 3.89 -25.51 12.88
C GLU A 72 5.39 -25.70 13.18
N GLY A 73 6.02 -24.74 13.87
CA GLY A 73 7.44 -24.76 14.21
C GLY A 73 8.37 -24.34 13.07
N ILE A 74 7.83 -23.75 12.02
CA ILE A 74 8.58 -23.30 10.84
C ILE A 74 8.71 -21.78 10.89
N THR A 75 9.96 -21.29 10.91
CA THR A 75 10.24 -19.85 10.96
C THR A 75 10.86 -19.39 9.65
N PRO A 76 10.20 -18.51 8.89
CA PRO A 76 10.81 -17.88 7.73
C PRO A 76 12.03 -17.04 8.11
N HIS A 77 13.07 -17.05 7.28
CA HIS A 77 14.28 -16.27 7.51
C HIS A 77 14.17 -14.86 6.97
N ILE A 78 13.58 -14.73 5.78
CA ILE A 78 13.42 -13.45 5.09
C ILE A 78 11.98 -13.36 4.54
N GLN A 79 11.43 -12.15 4.53
CA GLN A 79 10.18 -11.83 3.85
C GLN A 79 10.42 -10.68 2.88
N VAL A 80 10.09 -10.89 1.61
CA VAL A 80 10.16 -9.86 0.56
C VAL A 80 8.78 -9.78 -0.12
N HIS A 81 8.04 -8.69 0.13
CA HIS A 81 6.66 -8.52 -0.36
C HIS A 81 5.75 -9.69 0.03
N ASP A 82 5.41 -10.55 -0.90
CA ASP A 82 4.56 -11.75 -0.80
C ASP A 82 5.36 -13.07 -0.80
N GLU A 83 6.68 -12.98 -0.79
CA GLU A 83 7.62 -14.10 -0.80
C GLU A 83 8.15 -14.37 0.62
N LEU A 84 8.29 -15.63 0.95
CA LEU A 84 8.92 -16.10 2.20
C LEU A 84 10.08 -17.05 1.88
N ASP A 85 11.27 -16.69 2.34
CA ASP A 85 12.45 -17.55 2.22
C ASP A 85 12.60 -18.43 3.45
N ILE A 86 12.62 -19.74 3.22
CA ILE A 86 12.60 -20.74 4.27
C ILE A 86 13.65 -21.81 3.95
N SER A 87 14.46 -22.19 4.93
CA SER A 87 15.33 -23.36 4.79
C SER A 87 14.52 -24.64 4.98
N VAL A 88 14.60 -25.55 4.02
CA VAL A 88 13.93 -26.85 4.04
C VAL A 88 14.93 -27.98 3.95
N ILE A 89 14.62 -29.10 4.58
CA ILE A 89 15.47 -30.30 4.58
C ILE A 89 14.96 -31.41 3.66
N SER A 90 13.73 -31.26 3.15
CA SER A 90 13.11 -32.26 2.27
C SER A 90 11.98 -31.67 1.44
N ASP A 91 11.65 -32.31 0.31
CA ASP A 91 10.51 -31.96 -0.53
C ASP A 91 9.17 -32.13 0.20
N LEU A 92 9.09 -33.04 1.16
CA LEU A 92 7.90 -33.25 1.99
C LEU A 92 7.64 -32.04 2.88
N GLU A 93 8.69 -31.46 3.45
CA GLU A 93 8.59 -30.25 4.26
C GLU A 93 8.20 -29.05 3.39
N ALA A 94 8.77 -28.91 2.20
CA ALA A 94 8.40 -27.89 1.24
C ALA A 94 6.91 -27.99 0.85
N ALA A 95 6.41 -29.20 0.61
CA ALA A 95 4.99 -29.43 0.32
C ALA A 95 4.09 -29.06 1.50
N LYS A 96 4.49 -29.37 2.73
CA LYS A 96 3.78 -28.96 3.94
C LYS A 96 3.73 -27.43 4.08
N ILE A 97 4.84 -26.75 3.87
CA ILE A 97 4.93 -25.29 3.92
C ILE A 97 3.96 -24.67 2.91
N LYS A 98 3.98 -25.16 1.69
CA LYS A 98 3.07 -24.72 0.63
C LYS A 98 1.61 -24.89 1.05
N ASP A 99 1.22 -26.03 1.56
CA ASP A 99 -0.15 -26.31 2.02
C ASP A 99 -0.58 -25.34 3.15
N VAL A 100 0.27 -25.12 4.14
CA VAL A 100 0.01 -24.17 5.23
C VAL A 100 -0.18 -22.76 4.71
N MET A 101 0.64 -22.30 3.76
CA MET A 101 0.54 -20.96 3.18
C MET A 101 -0.74 -20.80 2.33
N GLU A 102 -1.08 -21.80 1.52
CA GLU A 102 -2.28 -21.79 0.67
C GLU A 102 -3.56 -21.74 1.51
N ASN A 103 -3.58 -22.39 2.67
CA ASN A 103 -4.73 -22.48 3.57
C ASN A 103 -4.70 -21.47 4.74
N ALA A 104 -3.71 -20.59 4.80
CA ALA A 104 -3.58 -19.62 5.89
C ALA A 104 -4.76 -18.65 5.99
N VAL A 105 -5.40 -18.32 4.85
CA VAL A 105 -6.58 -17.46 4.76
C VAL A 105 -7.64 -18.14 3.91
N ASP A 106 -8.85 -18.28 4.46
CA ASP A 106 -9.98 -18.80 3.71
C ASP A 106 -10.54 -17.73 2.77
N LEU A 107 -10.34 -17.94 1.47
CA LEU A 107 -10.81 -17.07 0.39
C LEU A 107 -11.88 -17.80 -0.45
N LYS A 108 -12.76 -17.03 -1.08
CA LYS A 108 -13.76 -17.56 -2.03
C LYS A 108 -13.15 -18.18 -3.29
N ILE A 109 -11.91 -17.84 -3.58
CA ILE A 109 -11.12 -18.38 -4.69
C ILE A 109 -9.88 -19.06 -4.12
N PRO A 110 -9.38 -20.14 -4.74
CA PRO A 110 -8.17 -20.81 -4.27
C PRO A 110 -6.97 -19.86 -4.28
N ASN A 111 -6.27 -19.80 -3.16
CA ASN A 111 -4.94 -19.20 -3.10
C ASN A 111 -3.92 -20.25 -3.55
N LYS A 112 -3.00 -19.90 -4.42
CA LYS A 112 -1.93 -20.78 -4.88
C LYS A 112 -0.59 -20.17 -4.54
N VAL A 113 0.32 -21.03 -4.07
CA VAL A 113 1.69 -20.68 -3.77
C VAL A 113 2.60 -21.43 -4.74
N ASP A 114 3.38 -20.67 -5.49
CA ASP A 114 4.48 -21.22 -6.27
C ASP A 114 5.72 -21.28 -5.40
N TYR A 115 6.55 -22.30 -5.57
CA TYR A 115 7.81 -22.39 -4.84
C TYR A 115 8.96 -22.81 -5.77
N GLU A 116 10.12 -22.28 -5.48
CA GLU A 116 11.38 -22.66 -6.10
C GLU A 116 12.34 -23.09 -5.00
N ALA A 117 13.18 -24.07 -5.29
CA ALA A 117 14.17 -24.59 -4.35
C ALA A 117 15.56 -24.58 -4.97
N GLY A 118 16.55 -24.23 -4.17
CA GLY A 118 17.95 -24.19 -4.58
C GLY A 118 18.90 -24.31 -3.40
N PRO A 119 20.20 -24.49 -3.63
CA PRO A 119 21.19 -24.65 -2.57
C PRO A 119 21.39 -23.36 -1.74
N ASN A 120 20.99 -22.22 -2.26
CA ASN A 120 21.00 -20.92 -1.57
C ASN A 120 20.05 -19.95 -2.27
N TRP A 121 19.66 -18.89 -1.56
CA TRP A 121 18.74 -17.86 -2.08
C TRP A 121 19.21 -17.22 -3.40
N GLY A 122 20.49 -16.95 -3.54
CA GLY A 122 21.04 -16.34 -4.77
C GLY A 122 21.00 -17.24 -6.02
N SER A 123 20.71 -18.53 -5.88
CA SER A 123 20.54 -19.47 -6.99
C SER A 123 19.09 -19.74 -7.37
N ILE A 124 18.16 -19.21 -6.60
CA ILE A 124 16.72 -19.24 -6.88
C ILE A 124 16.40 -18.02 -7.77
N LYS A 125 15.69 -18.22 -8.88
CA LYS A 125 15.35 -17.15 -9.83
C LYS A 125 13.84 -17.00 -9.92
#